data_a7b983b6bdabf04cfa952d95374491d1
#
_entry.id   a7b983b6bdabf04cfa952d95374491d1
#
_cell.length_a   1.000
_cell.length_b   1.000
_cell.length_c   1.000
_cell.angle_alpha   90.00
_cell.angle_beta   90.00
_cell.angle_gamma   90.00
#
_symmetry.space_group_name_H-M   'P 1'
#
loop_
_entity.id
_entity.type
_entity.pdbx_description
1 polymer ?
#
loop_
_entity_poly.entity_id
_entity_poly.type
_entity_poly.pdbx_seq_one_letter_code
_entity_poly.pdbx_strand_id
1 'polypeptide(L)'
;MHALVRGEETDLVEIPANWYLDDLPPMMFIKKAPNSHGFTNPRDIEQMWRDQFDFVYREYDEAVFPITIHPDVSGRPQVLLMLERLTEYIMSHDGVTFKTFDEIADDFISNHPRI
;
A
#
# COMPACT_ATOMS: atom_id res chain seq x y z
N MET A 1 10.73 9.34 -4.74
CA MET A 1 11.97 9.72 -5.47
C MET A 1 11.64 10.05 -6.92
N HIS A 2 12.44 10.84 -7.57
CA HIS A 2 12.26 11.15 -8.98
C HIS A 2 12.69 9.95 -9.84
N ALA A 3 11.89 9.62 -10.85
CA ALA A 3 12.24 8.55 -11.78
C ALA A 3 13.43 8.94 -12.67
N LEU A 4 14.23 7.94 -13.04
CA LEU A 4 15.41 8.11 -13.87
C LEU A 4 15.19 7.49 -15.25
N VAL A 5 15.68 8.14 -16.28
CA VAL A 5 15.75 7.60 -17.63
C VAL A 5 17.22 7.57 -18.06
N ARG A 6 17.78 6.36 -18.21
CA ARG A 6 19.21 6.16 -18.54
C ARG A 6 20.18 6.91 -17.62
N GLY A 7 19.83 6.97 -16.32
CA GLY A 7 20.63 7.67 -15.34
C GLY A 7 20.41 9.20 -15.27
N GLU A 8 19.45 9.72 -16.02
CA GLU A 8 19.06 11.12 -15.93
C GLU A 8 17.77 11.29 -15.14
N GLU A 9 17.71 12.31 -14.30
CA GLU A 9 16.54 12.64 -13.51
C GLU A 9 15.42 13.19 -14.39
N THR A 10 14.20 12.74 -14.17
CA THR A 10 13.01 13.19 -14.91
C THR A 10 12.02 13.89 -13.97
N ASP A 11 10.95 14.45 -14.57
CA ASP A 11 9.85 15.06 -13.80
C ASP A 11 8.83 14.04 -13.26
N LEU A 12 9.01 12.76 -13.62
CA LEU A 12 8.13 11.70 -13.13
C LEU A 12 8.48 11.35 -11.69
N VAL A 13 7.45 11.14 -10.87
CA VAL A 13 7.59 10.67 -9.49
C VAL A 13 7.22 9.19 -9.43
N GLU A 14 8.09 8.41 -8.84
CA GLU A 14 7.90 6.99 -8.64
C GLU A 14 7.51 6.74 -7.18
N ILE A 15 6.35 6.10 -6.97
CA ILE A 15 5.86 5.70 -5.66
C ILE A 15 5.99 4.18 -5.61
N PRO A 16 6.97 3.64 -4.84
CA PRO A 16 7.20 2.20 -4.84
C PRO A 16 6.07 1.43 -4.19
N ALA A 17 5.61 0.38 -4.88
CA ALA A 17 4.70 -0.60 -4.30
C ALA A 17 5.48 -1.58 -3.40
N ASN A 18 4.77 -2.21 -2.48
CA ASN A 18 5.34 -3.19 -1.57
C ASN A 18 4.54 -4.50 -1.67
N TRP A 19 5.22 -5.59 -2.03
CA TRP A 19 4.58 -6.90 -2.15
C TRP A 19 3.96 -7.40 -0.84
N TYR A 20 4.46 -6.93 0.30
CA TYR A 20 3.90 -7.26 1.61
C TYR A 20 2.65 -6.44 1.97
N LEU A 21 2.32 -5.43 1.14
CA LEU A 21 1.11 -4.60 1.26
C LEU A 21 0.24 -4.73 0.00
N ASP A 22 0.21 -5.90 -0.60
CA ASP A 22 -0.54 -6.24 -1.80
C ASP A 22 -1.46 -7.42 -1.48
N ASP A 23 -2.72 -7.33 -1.89
CA ASP A 23 -3.73 -8.35 -1.60
C ASP A 23 -3.57 -9.61 -2.45
N LEU A 24 -2.95 -9.49 -3.61
CA LEU A 24 -2.88 -10.58 -4.59
C LEU A 24 -1.98 -11.74 -4.14
N PRO A 25 -0.72 -11.50 -3.69
CA PRO A 25 0.15 -12.61 -3.30
C PRO A 25 -0.44 -13.54 -2.24
N PRO A 26 -1.05 -13.04 -1.14
CA PRO A 26 -1.56 -13.94 -0.11
C PRO A 26 -2.98 -14.46 -0.37
N MET A 27 -3.80 -13.76 -1.15
CA MET A 27 -5.26 -14.02 -1.19
C MET A 27 -5.81 -14.35 -2.57
N MET A 28 -4.98 -14.41 -3.61
CA MET A 28 -5.43 -14.80 -4.94
C MET A 28 -5.16 -16.26 -5.23
N PHE A 29 -6.23 -17.03 -5.51
CA PHE A 29 -6.12 -18.39 -6.00
C PHE A 29 -6.15 -18.40 -7.53
N ILE A 30 -5.10 -18.97 -8.15
CA ILE A 30 -5.01 -19.11 -9.59
C ILE A 30 -5.00 -20.61 -9.92
N LYS A 31 -6.07 -21.10 -10.55
CA LYS A 31 -6.24 -22.52 -10.85
C LYS A 31 -5.10 -23.11 -11.67
N LYS A 32 -4.50 -22.32 -12.56
CA LYS A 32 -3.39 -22.74 -13.41
C LYS A 32 -2.03 -22.70 -12.68
N ALA A 33 -1.99 -22.10 -11.51
CA ALA A 33 -0.81 -22.02 -10.65
C ALA A 33 -1.16 -22.60 -9.27
N PRO A 34 -1.12 -23.92 -9.11
CA PRO A 34 -1.64 -24.61 -7.92
C PRO A 34 -0.91 -24.26 -6.62
N ASN A 35 0.25 -23.61 -6.70
CA ASN A 35 0.97 -23.12 -5.53
C ASN A 35 0.55 -21.69 -5.12
N SER A 36 -0.39 -21.09 -5.83
CA SER A 36 -0.95 -19.80 -5.43
C SER A 36 -1.81 -19.95 -4.19
N HIS A 37 -1.87 -18.89 -3.38
CA HIS A 37 -2.72 -18.83 -2.20
C HIS A 37 -4.17 -18.51 -2.61
N GLY A 38 -5.04 -18.15 -1.70
CA GLY A 38 -6.41 -17.79 -2.03
C GLY A 38 -7.40 -18.05 -0.92
N PHE A 39 -7.10 -19.02 -0.08
CA PHE A 39 -7.95 -19.40 1.05
C PHE A 39 -7.36 -18.94 2.39
N THR A 40 -6.49 -17.93 2.34
CA THR A 40 -5.90 -17.32 3.52
C THR A 40 -6.96 -16.51 4.26
N ASN A 41 -6.95 -16.59 5.59
CA ASN A 41 -7.83 -15.80 6.42
C ASN A 41 -7.44 -14.31 6.32
N PRO A 42 -8.35 -13.42 5.88
CA PRO A 42 -8.05 -12.00 5.78
C PRO A 42 -7.62 -11.35 7.11
N ARG A 43 -8.04 -11.90 8.24
CA ARG A 43 -7.62 -11.38 9.55
C ARG A 43 -6.13 -11.56 9.82
N ASP A 44 -5.52 -12.60 9.28
CA ASP A 44 -4.07 -12.80 9.37
C ASP A 44 -3.33 -11.76 8.52
N ILE A 45 -3.85 -11.48 7.34
CA ILE A 45 -3.31 -10.43 6.46
C ILE A 45 -3.51 -9.04 7.09
N GLU A 46 -4.66 -8.79 7.66
CA GLU A 46 -4.94 -7.56 8.41
C GLU A 46 -3.89 -7.33 9.51
N GLN A 47 -3.59 -8.37 10.28
CA GLN A 47 -2.59 -8.28 11.35
C GLN A 47 -1.20 -7.94 10.81
N MET A 48 -0.80 -8.58 9.73
CA MET A 48 0.48 -8.30 9.06
C MET A 48 0.56 -6.85 8.57
N TRP A 49 -0.51 -6.35 7.98
CA TRP A 49 -0.55 -4.98 7.46
C TRP A 49 -0.61 -3.95 8.59
N ARG A 50 -1.33 -4.25 9.68
CA ARG A 50 -1.32 -3.41 10.88
C ARG A 50 0.06 -3.31 11.51
N ASP A 51 0.76 -4.43 11.61
CA ASP A 51 2.11 -4.46 12.18
C ASP A 51 3.09 -3.61 11.35
N GLN A 52 3.00 -3.68 10.03
CA GLN A 52 3.80 -2.83 9.15
C GLN A 52 3.46 -1.35 9.32
N PHE A 53 2.17 -1.02 9.40
CA PHE A 53 1.71 0.34 9.65
C PHE A 53 2.21 0.86 11.00
N ASP A 54 2.05 0.07 12.05
CA ASP A 54 2.47 0.43 13.41
C ASP A 54 3.97 0.72 13.47
N PHE A 55 4.77 -0.11 12.79
CA PHE A 55 6.21 0.11 12.72
C PHE A 55 6.55 1.43 12.03
N VAL A 56 5.96 1.68 10.87
CA VAL A 56 6.19 2.92 10.10
C VAL A 56 5.74 4.14 10.90
N TYR A 57 4.56 4.07 11.50
CA TYR A 57 4.02 5.17 12.30
C TYR A 57 4.90 5.52 13.50
N ARG A 58 5.46 4.49 14.14
CA ARG A 58 6.35 4.67 15.29
C ARG A 58 7.74 5.23 14.90
N GLU A 59 8.30 4.76 13.78
CA GLU A 59 9.71 5.00 13.46
C GLU A 59 9.96 6.21 12.56
N TYR A 60 8.96 6.69 11.84
CA TYR A 60 9.11 7.77 10.85
C TYR A 60 8.16 8.92 11.14
N ASP A 61 8.67 10.14 11.05
CA ASP A 61 7.86 11.36 11.18
C ASP A 61 6.99 11.58 9.95
N GLU A 62 7.50 11.24 8.77
CA GLU A 62 6.80 11.32 7.50
C GLU A 62 7.02 10.03 6.70
N ALA A 63 5.96 9.49 6.14
CA ALA A 63 6.04 8.31 5.29
C ALA A 63 4.85 8.24 4.34
N VAL A 64 5.06 7.59 3.20
CA VAL A 64 4.00 7.15 2.30
C VAL A 64 3.81 5.65 2.53
N PHE A 65 2.57 5.23 2.77
CA PHE A 65 2.22 3.85 3.05
C PHE A 65 1.23 3.36 1.99
N PRO A 66 1.70 2.89 0.83
CA PRO A 66 0.83 2.45 -0.25
C PRO A 66 0.35 1.03 -0.03
N ILE A 67 -0.96 0.81 -0.15
CA ILE A 67 -1.58 -0.52 -0.14
C ILE A 67 -2.14 -0.77 -1.53
N THR A 68 -1.79 -1.92 -2.10
CA THR A 68 -2.26 -2.34 -3.42
C THR A 68 -3.42 -3.31 -3.28
N ILE A 69 -4.53 -3.02 -3.93
CA ILE A 69 -5.71 -3.88 -3.92
C ILE A 69 -6.18 -4.16 -5.35
N HIS A 70 -6.76 -5.35 -5.53
CA HIS A 70 -7.33 -5.78 -6.80
C HIS A 70 -8.82 -6.10 -6.59
N PRO A 71 -9.73 -5.60 -7.45
CA PRO A 71 -11.17 -5.78 -7.22
C PRO A 71 -11.63 -7.24 -7.12
N ASP A 72 -11.01 -8.13 -7.87
CA ASP A 72 -11.34 -9.56 -7.84
C ASP A 72 -10.84 -10.30 -6.59
N VAL A 73 -9.98 -9.68 -5.82
CA VAL A 73 -9.53 -10.16 -4.49
C VAL A 73 -10.24 -9.39 -3.39
N SER A 74 -10.01 -8.09 -3.33
CA SER A 74 -10.52 -7.23 -2.24
C SER A 74 -12.01 -6.94 -2.33
N GLY A 75 -12.65 -7.20 -3.47
CA GLY A 75 -14.10 -7.11 -3.62
C GLY A 75 -14.89 -8.25 -2.96
N ARG A 76 -14.22 -9.25 -2.41
CA ARG A 76 -14.88 -10.37 -1.70
C ARG A 76 -15.34 -9.92 -0.32
N PRO A 77 -16.50 -10.38 0.16
CA PRO A 77 -17.10 -9.90 1.41
C PRO A 77 -16.15 -9.94 2.62
N GLN A 78 -15.42 -11.05 2.80
CA GLN A 78 -14.51 -11.22 3.92
C GLN A 78 -13.30 -10.27 3.85
N VAL A 79 -12.86 -9.90 2.66
CA VAL A 79 -11.76 -8.96 2.46
C VAL A 79 -12.25 -7.52 2.62
N LEU A 80 -13.44 -7.21 2.12
CA LEU A 80 -14.06 -5.89 2.34
C LEU A 80 -14.22 -5.57 3.83
N LEU A 81 -14.68 -6.54 4.61
CA LEU A 81 -14.78 -6.36 6.07
C LEU A 81 -13.41 -6.11 6.70
N MET A 82 -12.39 -6.79 6.23
CA MET A 82 -11.00 -6.55 6.67
C MET A 82 -10.56 -5.14 6.31
N LEU A 83 -10.80 -4.70 5.09
CA LEU A 83 -10.42 -3.35 4.65
C LEU A 83 -11.13 -2.25 5.44
N GLU A 84 -12.41 -2.44 5.78
CA GLU A 84 -13.13 -1.52 6.65
C GLU A 84 -12.42 -1.38 8.00
N ARG A 85 -12.14 -2.50 8.66
CA ARG A 85 -11.45 -2.50 9.97
C ARG A 85 -10.06 -1.87 9.89
N LEU A 86 -9.31 -2.21 8.85
CA LEU A 86 -7.97 -1.69 8.65
C LEU A 86 -7.98 -0.17 8.40
N THR A 87 -8.90 0.28 7.55
CA THR A 87 -9.05 1.70 7.25
C THR A 87 -9.42 2.50 8.50
N GLU A 88 -10.38 2.02 9.28
CA GLU A 88 -10.75 2.63 10.56
C GLU A 88 -9.57 2.69 11.53
N TYR A 89 -8.81 1.61 11.62
CA TYR A 89 -7.63 1.54 12.47
C TYR A 89 -6.58 2.58 12.06
N ILE A 90 -6.26 2.65 10.79
CA ILE A 90 -5.27 3.61 10.26
C ILE A 90 -5.74 5.05 10.49
N MET A 91 -7.01 5.34 10.20
CA MET A 91 -7.61 6.66 10.38
C MET A 91 -7.71 7.09 11.85
N SER A 92 -7.67 6.16 12.79
CA SER A 92 -7.70 6.48 14.22
C SER A 92 -6.40 7.11 14.74
N HIS A 93 -5.35 7.12 13.94
CA HIS A 93 -4.04 7.67 14.31
C HIS A 93 -3.93 9.13 13.90
N ASP A 94 -3.40 9.96 14.79
CA ASP A 94 -3.20 11.37 14.53
C ASP A 94 -2.17 11.60 13.41
N GLY A 95 -2.46 12.56 12.53
CA GLY A 95 -1.56 12.94 11.44
C GLY A 95 -1.60 12.04 10.22
N VAL A 96 -2.49 11.07 10.19
CA VAL A 96 -2.67 10.17 9.04
C VAL A 96 -3.77 10.70 8.13
N THR A 97 -3.49 10.73 6.82
CA THR A 97 -4.47 11.10 5.79
C THR A 97 -4.39 10.12 4.62
N PHE A 98 -5.52 9.86 3.99
CA PHE A 98 -5.57 9.18 2.71
C PHE A 98 -5.45 10.20 1.59
N LYS A 99 -4.57 9.92 0.65
CA LYS A 99 -4.33 10.78 -0.52
C LYS A 99 -4.28 9.96 -1.80
N THR A 100 -4.59 10.60 -2.91
CA THR A 100 -4.35 10.02 -4.23
C THR A 100 -2.85 10.05 -4.55
N PHE A 101 -2.42 9.24 -5.51
CA PHE A 101 -1.02 9.26 -5.96
C PHE A 101 -0.64 10.61 -6.58
N ASP A 102 -1.57 11.27 -7.26
CA ASP A 102 -1.32 12.61 -7.80
C ASP A 102 -1.00 13.61 -6.70
N GLU A 103 -1.80 13.61 -5.62
CA GLU A 103 -1.55 14.48 -4.47
C GLU A 103 -0.21 14.18 -3.81
N ILE A 104 0.15 12.91 -3.67
CA ILE A 104 1.44 12.50 -3.10
C ILE A 104 2.59 12.95 -4.00
N ALA A 105 2.45 12.78 -5.31
CA ALA A 105 3.45 13.20 -6.29
C ALA A 105 3.64 14.72 -6.26
N ASP A 106 2.57 15.49 -6.21
CA ASP A 106 2.61 16.95 -6.14
C ASP A 106 3.29 17.42 -4.86
N ASP A 107 2.97 16.81 -3.71
CA ASP A 107 3.63 17.10 -2.43
C ASP A 107 5.13 16.82 -2.51
N PHE A 108 5.53 15.70 -3.12
CA PHE A 108 6.93 15.33 -3.27
C PHE A 108 7.67 16.34 -4.16
N ILE A 109 7.11 16.71 -5.29
CA ILE A 109 7.71 17.69 -6.22
C ILE A 109 7.89 19.04 -5.53
N SER A 110 6.90 19.48 -4.75
CA SER A 110 6.96 20.74 -4.01
C SER A 110 8.06 20.76 -2.96
N ASN A 111 8.30 19.62 -2.31
CA ASN A 111 9.28 19.51 -1.20
C ASN A 111 10.68 19.06 -1.69
N HIS A 112 10.78 18.50 -2.89
CA HIS A 112 12.03 17.97 -3.46
C HIS A 112 12.20 18.45 -4.90
N PRO A 113 12.49 19.73 -5.14
CA PRO A 113 12.69 20.24 -6.49
C PRO A 113 13.90 19.59 -7.16
N ARG A 114 13.81 19.40 -8.48
CA ARG A 114 14.96 18.93 -9.28
C ARG A 114 16.11 19.92 -9.19
N ILE A 115 17.27 19.37 -9.14
CA ILE A 115 18.52 20.14 -9.16
C ILE A 115 18.89 20.53 -10.60
#